data_4d64d020282c758b7663e1bb2677abc8
#
_entry.id   4d64d020282c758b7663e1bb2677abc8
#
_cell.length_a   1.000
_cell.length_b   1.000
_cell.length_c   1.000
_cell.angle_alpha   90.00
_cell.angle_beta   90.00
_cell.angle_gamma   90.00
#
_symmetry.space_group_name_H-M   'P 1'
#
loop_
_entity.id
_entity.type
_entity.pdbx_description
1 polymer ?
#
loop_
_entity_poly.entity_id
_entity_poly.type
_entity_poly.pdbx_seq_one_letter_code
_entity_poly.pdbx_strand_id
1 'polypeptide(L)'
;MSRIKDLLAEEQNIDDLKRPLYQELGEMIHVKAKNWDGLRSWFRNNAEYDAGKDDEGHTEWYFENFTDLCKQAVNGAMDKLIEEEHLDISDETYSRAIEYARDWLADALADFESECVQDYVMDRKYILDEVKERNGQC
;
A
#
# COMPACT_ATOMS: atom_id res chain seq x y z
N MET A 1 -17.87 -23.42 -3.92
CA MET A 1 -18.33 -22.07 -3.56
C MET A 1 -17.18 -21.23 -3.04
N SER A 2 -17.24 -19.95 -3.32
CA SER A 2 -16.26 -19.00 -2.82
C SER A 2 -16.43 -18.80 -1.32
N ARG A 3 -15.31 -18.74 -0.59
CA ARG A 3 -15.30 -18.45 0.85
C ARG A 3 -15.97 -17.09 1.15
N ILE A 4 -15.81 -16.10 0.27
CA ILE A 4 -16.41 -14.78 0.46
C ILE A 4 -17.93 -14.86 0.36
N LYS A 5 -18.46 -15.62 -0.59
CA LYS A 5 -19.92 -15.81 -0.72
C LYS A 5 -20.49 -16.46 0.52
N ASP A 6 -19.78 -17.42 1.10
CA ASP A 6 -20.19 -18.06 2.33
C ASP A 6 -20.19 -17.08 3.49
N LEU A 7 -19.18 -16.21 3.61
CA LEU A 7 -19.11 -15.17 4.62
C LEU A 7 -20.22 -14.14 4.49
N LEU A 8 -20.53 -13.73 3.25
CA LEU A 8 -21.63 -12.80 3.00
C LEU A 8 -22.99 -13.39 3.40
N ALA A 9 -23.19 -14.66 3.12
CA ALA A 9 -24.41 -15.37 3.52
C ALA A 9 -24.50 -15.51 5.04
N GLU A 10 -23.38 -15.81 5.70
CA GLU A 10 -23.31 -15.97 7.15
C GLU A 10 -23.53 -14.66 7.89
N GLU A 11 -23.03 -13.53 7.39
CA GLU A 11 -23.16 -12.22 8.05
C GLU A 11 -24.62 -11.83 8.28
N GLN A 12 -25.53 -12.27 7.40
CA GLN A 12 -26.95 -11.99 7.54
C GLN A 12 -27.64 -12.79 8.64
N ASN A 13 -26.99 -13.85 9.11
CA ASN A 13 -27.62 -14.84 10.00
C ASN A 13 -26.93 -15.03 11.35
N ILE A 14 -25.74 -14.43 11.57
CA ILE A 14 -24.92 -14.74 12.72
C ILE A 14 -24.46 -13.50 13.46
N ASP A 15 -24.61 -13.60 14.78
CA ASP A 15 -24.21 -12.61 15.74
C ASP A 15 -22.70 -12.35 15.81
N ASP A 16 -22.40 -11.30 16.53
CA ASP A 16 -21.12 -10.66 16.79
C ASP A 16 -19.98 -11.55 17.28
N LEU A 17 -20.16 -12.85 17.35
CA LEU A 17 -19.13 -13.79 17.82
C LEU A 17 -18.09 -14.11 16.75
N LYS A 18 -18.33 -13.70 15.50
CA LYS A 18 -17.39 -13.92 14.41
C LYS A 18 -16.79 -12.60 13.96
N ARG A 19 -15.60 -12.71 13.39
CA ARG A 19 -14.88 -11.60 12.82
C ARG A 19 -15.75 -10.88 11.78
N PRO A 20 -15.85 -9.54 11.84
CA PRO A 20 -16.64 -8.81 10.85
C PRO A 20 -16.23 -9.10 9.41
N LEU A 21 -17.21 -9.06 8.52
CA LEU A 21 -17.00 -9.34 7.10
C LEU A 21 -15.90 -8.47 6.48
N TYR A 22 -15.87 -7.18 6.83
CA TYR A 22 -14.87 -6.28 6.26
C TYR A 22 -13.43 -6.67 6.64
N GLN A 23 -13.23 -7.29 7.81
CA GLN A 23 -11.90 -7.77 8.21
C GLN A 23 -11.47 -8.97 7.37
N GLU A 24 -12.36 -9.91 7.15
CA GLU A 24 -12.09 -11.08 6.32
C GLU A 24 -11.83 -10.67 4.86
N LEU A 25 -12.64 -9.77 4.34
CA LEU A 25 -12.42 -9.20 3.01
C LEU A 25 -11.09 -8.46 2.94
N GLY A 26 -10.78 -7.66 3.95
CA GLY A 26 -9.53 -6.93 4.04
C GLY A 26 -8.31 -7.84 3.99
N GLU A 27 -8.34 -8.97 4.70
CA GLU A 27 -7.28 -9.98 4.66
C GLU A 27 -7.10 -10.55 3.25
N MET A 28 -8.20 -10.88 2.60
CA MET A 28 -8.16 -11.45 1.25
C MET A 28 -7.64 -10.46 0.21
N ILE A 29 -8.08 -9.21 0.32
CA ILE A 29 -7.63 -8.12 -0.54
C ILE A 29 -6.13 -7.88 -0.34
N HIS A 30 -5.68 -7.85 0.91
CA HIS A 30 -4.27 -7.68 1.24
C HIS A 30 -3.41 -8.79 0.60
N VAL A 31 -3.82 -10.04 0.74
CA VAL A 31 -3.09 -11.17 0.15
C VAL A 31 -3.05 -11.06 -1.37
N LYS A 32 -4.17 -10.71 -1.99
CA LYS A 32 -4.25 -10.57 -3.45
C LYS A 32 -3.37 -9.44 -3.96
N ALA A 33 -3.40 -8.28 -3.29
CA ALA A 33 -2.56 -7.13 -3.64
C ALA A 33 -1.07 -7.45 -3.45
N LYS A 34 -0.72 -8.06 -2.31
CA LYS A 34 0.66 -8.40 -1.99
C LYS A 34 1.28 -9.37 -2.99
N ASN A 35 0.49 -10.29 -3.54
CA ASN A 35 0.95 -11.30 -4.47
C ASN A 35 0.98 -10.85 -5.93
N TRP A 36 0.68 -9.59 -6.17
CA TRP A 36 0.80 -9.02 -7.52
C TRP A 36 2.27 -8.86 -7.87
N ASP A 37 2.72 -9.55 -8.94
CA ASP A 37 4.12 -9.61 -9.35
C ASP A 37 4.77 -8.26 -9.66
N GLY A 38 3.99 -7.30 -10.16
CA GLY A 38 4.49 -5.98 -10.51
C GLY A 38 4.38 -4.94 -9.40
N LEU A 39 3.94 -5.31 -8.21
CA LEU A 39 3.58 -4.35 -7.16
C LEU A 39 4.73 -3.44 -6.77
N ARG A 40 5.89 -4.00 -6.46
CA ARG A 40 7.07 -3.21 -6.04
C ARG A 40 7.56 -2.27 -7.12
N SER A 41 7.62 -2.76 -8.36
CA SER A 41 8.00 -1.93 -9.50
C SER A 41 7.02 -0.79 -9.72
N TRP A 42 5.72 -1.08 -9.60
CA TRP A 42 4.68 -0.06 -9.73
C TRP A 42 4.79 1.01 -8.64
N PHE A 43 5.06 0.61 -7.39
CA PHE A 43 5.31 1.56 -6.30
C PHE A 43 6.50 2.47 -6.61
N ARG A 44 7.63 1.88 -7.04
CA ARG A 44 8.84 2.67 -7.38
C ARG A 44 8.57 3.65 -8.53
N ASN A 45 7.86 3.20 -9.55
CA ASN A 45 7.60 4.03 -10.74
C ASN A 45 6.64 5.19 -10.45
N ASN A 46 5.79 5.07 -9.43
CA ASN A 46 4.80 6.07 -9.08
C ASN A 46 5.11 6.80 -7.77
N ALA A 47 6.25 6.51 -7.16
CA ALA A 47 6.64 7.11 -5.88
C ALA A 47 6.90 8.60 -6.03
N GLU A 48 6.36 9.37 -5.10
CA GLU A 48 6.64 10.78 -4.92
C GLU A 48 7.33 10.96 -3.57
N TYR A 49 8.42 11.69 -3.56
CA TYR A 49 9.20 11.92 -2.35
C TYR A 49 9.14 13.38 -1.95
N ASP A 50 9.00 13.64 -0.65
CA ASP A 50 9.02 14.98 -0.10
C ASP A 50 10.01 15.06 1.04
N ALA A 51 10.38 16.25 1.43
CA ALA A 51 11.37 16.50 2.46
C ALA A 51 10.75 17.22 3.66
N GLY A 52 11.03 16.68 4.85
CA GLY A 52 10.70 17.33 6.12
C GLY A 52 11.98 17.70 6.85
N LYS A 53 11.82 18.23 8.05
CA LYS A 53 12.91 18.52 8.98
C LYS A 53 12.77 17.63 10.21
N ASP A 54 13.88 17.07 10.68
CA ASP A 54 13.91 16.37 11.95
C ASP A 54 14.03 17.39 13.10
N ASP A 55 14.06 16.91 14.35
CA ASP A 55 14.15 17.75 15.53
C ASP A 55 15.42 18.62 15.58
N GLU A 56 16.46 18.17 14.90
CA GLU A 56 17.76 18.86 14.82
C GLU A 56 17.86 19.78 13.59
N GLY A 57 16.80 19.86 12.78
CA GLY A 57 16.77 20.68 11.57
C GLY A 57 17.39 20.07 10.34
N HIS A 58 17.74 18.78 10.39
CA HIS A 58 18.26 18.06 9.23
C HIS A 58 17.13 17.66 8.29
N THR A 59 17.41 17.66 6.99
CA THR A 59 16.43 17.26 5.98
C THR A 59 16.19 15.75 6.04
N GLU A 60 14.93 15.38 6.21
CA GLU A 60 14.48 13.99 6.13
C GLU A 60 13.59 13.81 4.91
N TRP A 61 13.94 12.84 4.06
CA TRP A 61 13.13 12.48 2.91
C TRP A 61 12.17 11.36 3.27
N TYR A 62 10.96 11.42 2.72
CA TYR A 62 9.95 10.40 2.94
C TYR A 62 9.15 10.14 1.65
N PHE A 63 8.57 8.96 1.58
CA PHE A 63 7.73 8.52 0.47
C PHE A 63 6.31 9.10 0.70
N GLU A 64 6.05 10.26 0.13
CA GLU A 64 4.84 11.04 0.44
C GLU A 64 3.54 10.33 0.08
N ASN A 65 3.48 9.73 -1.10
CA ASN A 65 2.26 9.13 -1.60
C ASN A 65 2.15 7.62 -1.35
N PHE A 66 2.96 7.07 -0.42
CA PHE A 66 2.97 5.64 -0.13
C PHE A 66 1.60 5.10 0.27
N THR A 67 0.92 5.80 1.18
CA THR A 67 -0.42 5.42 1.65
C THR A 67 -1.44 5.44 0.51
N ASP A 68 -1.38 6.45 -0.36
CA ASP A 68 -2.26 6.54 -1.53
C ASP A 68 -2.01 5.38 -2.51
N LEU A 69 -0.76 5.02 -2.73
CA LEU A 69 -0.42 3.89 -3.60
C LEU A 69 -0.89 2.56 -3.00
N CYS A 70 -0.78 2.40 -1.68
CA CYS A 70 -1.34 1.23 -0.99
C CYS A 70 -2.85 1.15 -1.22
N LYS A 71 -3.55 2.28 -1.08
CA LYS A 71 -4.99 2.35 -1.31
C LYS A 71 -5.36 1.99 -2.74
N GLN A 72 -4.64 2.52 -3.72
CA GLN A 72 -4.87 2.18 -5.14
C GLN A 72 -4.65 0.69 -5.42
N ALA A 73 -3.60 0.11 -4.84
CA ALA A 73 -3.30 -1.31 -5.00
C ALA A 73 -4.42 -2.18 -4.44
N VAL A 74 -4.92 -1.86 -3.23
CA VAL A 74 -5.99 -2.64 -2.62
C VAL A 74 -7.34 -2.41 -3.30
N ASN A 75 -7.60 -1.21 -3.83
CA ASN A 75 -8.79 -0.95 -4.65
C ASN A 75 -8.80 -1.84 -5.90
N GLY A 76 -7.67 -1.91 -6.59
CA GLY A 76 -7.54 -2.77 -7.76
C GLY A 76 -7.76 -4.24 -7.43
N ALA A 77 -7.19 -4.72 -6.32
CA ALA A 77 -7.38 -6.09 -5.86
C ALA A 77 -8.84 -6.36 -5.49
N MET A 78 -9.49 -5.42 -4.82
CA MET A 78 -10.91 -5.53 -4.45
C MET A 78 -11.80 -5.62 -5.69
N ASP A 79 -11.58 -4.75 -6.67
CA ASP A 79 -12.37 -4.73 -7.90
C ASP A 79 -12.23 -6.04 -8.67
N LYS A 80 -11.02 -6.58 -8.76
CA LYS A 80 -10.79 -7.90 -9.36
C LYS A 80 -11.52 -9.00 -8.60
N LEU A 81 -11.47 -8.96 -7.27
CA LEU A 81 -12.12 -9.95 -6.44
C LEU A 81 -13.64 -9.93 -6.62
N ILE A 82 -14.22 -8.73 -6.64
CA ILE A 82 -15.65 -8.54 -6.90
C ILE A 82 -16.05 -9.11 -8.26
N GLU A 83 -15.25 -8.82 -9.29
CA GLU A 83 -15.50 -9.30 -10.64
C GLU A 83 -15.37 -10.81 -10.75
N GLU A 84 -14.28 -11.38 -10.23
CA GLU A 84 -14.01 -12.83 -10.29
C GLU A 84 -15.04 -13.64 -9.53
N GLU A 85 -15.48 -13.16 -8.37
CA GLU A 85 -16.35 -13.88 -7.46
C GLU A 85 -17.82 -13.46 -7.56
N HIS A 86 -18.14 -12.47 -8.40
CA HIS A 86 -19.49 -11.92 -8.57
C HIS A 86 -20.11 -11.51 -7.23
N LEU A 87 -19.38 -10.69 -6.47
CA LEU A 87 -19.79 -10.28 -5.14
C LEU A 87 -20.71 -9.06 -5.17
N ASP A 88 -21.73 -9.07 -4.29
CA ASP A 88 -22.58 -7.92 -4.03
C ASP A 88 -22.25 -7.41 -2.63
N ILE A 89 -21.50 -6.32 -2.57
CA ILE A 89 -20.96 -5.77 -1.32
C ILE A 89 -21.47 -4.34 -1.15
N SER A 90 -21.94 -4.00 0.07
CA SER A 90 -22.38 -2.65 0.37
C SER A 90 -21.21 -1.67 0.32
N ASP A 91 -21.48 -0.39 0.06
CA ASP A 91 -20.49 0.66 0.02
C ASP A 91 -19.72 0.78 1.36
N GLU A 92 -20.43 0.60 2.47
CA GLU A 92 -19.80 0.65 3.80
C GLU A 92 -18.80 -0.49 3.98
N THR A 93 -19.19 -1.72 3.65
CA THR A 93 -18.30 -2.88 3.75
C THR A 93 -17.11 -2.73 2.81
N TYR A 94 -17.34 -2.25 1.59
CA TYR A 94 -16.27 -1.97 0.63
C TYR A 94 -15.24 -0.99 1.23
N SER A 95 -15.70 0.14 1.73
CA SER A 95 -14.82 1.17 2.29
C SER A 95 -14.01 0.66 3.48
N ARG A 96 -14.66 -0.06 4.39
CA ARG A 96 -13.98 -0.62 5.58
C ARG A 96 -12.97 -1.69 5.21
N ALA A 97 -13.28 -2.55 4.26
CA ALA A 97 -12.36 -3.58 3.79
C ALA A 97 -11.12 -2.97 3.14
N ILE A 98 -11.31 -1.90 2.34
CA ILE A 98 -10.21 -1.18 1.71
C ILE A 98 -9.29 -0.56 2.76
N GLU A 99 -9.84 0.10 3.78
CA GLU A 99 -9.03 0.69 4.87
C GLU A 99 -8.22 -0.38 5.60
N TYR A 100 -8.86 -1.48 5.90
CA TYR A 100 -8.22 -2.58 6.61
C TYR A 100 -7.08 -3.19 5.81
N ALA A 101 -7.34 -3.47 4.54
CA ALA A 101 -6.34 -4.03 3.63
C ALA A 101 -5.18 -3.05 3.39
N ARG A 102 -5.49 -1.77 3.28
CA ARG A 102 -4.48 -0.72 3.09
C ARG A 102 -3.49 -0.69 4.27
N ASP A 103 -3.99 -0.72 5.49
CA ASP A 103 -3.15 -0.69 6.69
C ASP A 103 -2.24 -1.92 6.74
N TRP A 104 -2.78 -3.09 6.43
CA TRP A 104 -2.00 -4.33 6.38
C TRP A 104 -0.96 -4.31 5.26
N LEU A 105 -1.31 -3.77 4.11
CA LEU A 105 -0.37 -3.67 2.99
C LEU A 105 0.76 -2.70 3.33
N ALA A 106 0.44 -1.58 3.97
CA ALA A 106 1.44 -0.61 4.41
C ALA A 106 2.43 -1.24 5.40
N ASP A 107 1.92 -2.02 6.36
CA ASP A 107 2.78 -2.74 7.31
C ASP A 107 3.67 -3.77 6.59
N ALA A 108 3.11 -4.51 5.66
CA ALA A 108 3.84 -5.53 4.91
C ALA A 108 4.94 -4.93 4.03
N LEU A 109 4.77 -3.69 3.58
CA LEU A 109 5.71 -2.99 2.70
C LEU A 109 6.51 -1.90 3.42
N ALA A 110 6.47 -1.83 4.74
CA ALA A 110 7.19 -0.81 5.51
C ALA A 110 8.70 -0.84 5.24
N ASP A 111 9.29 -2.02 5.21
CA ASP A 111 10.72 -2.20 4.90
C ASP A 111 11.03 -1.75 3.46
N PHE A 112 10.14 -2.06 2.54
CA PHE A 112 10.26 -1.64 1.14
C PHE A 112 10.15 -0.11 1.00
N GLU A 113 9.25 0.52 1.75
CA GLU A 113 9.14 1.98 1.78
C GLU A 113 10.46 2.62 2.20
N SER A 114 11.06 2.12 3.29
CA SER A 114 12.36 2.59 3.79
C SER A 114 13.46 2.39 2.76
N GLU A 115 13.47 1.25 2.09
CA GLU A 115 14.43 0.94 1.03
C GLU A 115 14.31 1.92 -0.15
N CYS A 116 13.10 2.24 -0.56
CA CYS A 116 12.86 3.21 -1.63
C CYS A 116 13.37 4.61 -1.27
N VAL A 117 13.12 5.04 -0.03
CA VAL A 117 13.60 6.35 0.46
C VAL A 117 15.12 6.37 0.50
N GLN A 118 15.76 5.31 1.01
CA GLN A 118 17.22 5.23 1.05
C GLN A 118 17.83 5.26 -0.35
N ASP A 119 17.29 4.52 -1.30
CA ASP A 119 17.74 4.51 -2.68
C ASP A 119 17.61 5.90 -3.31
N TYR A 120 16.50 6.58 -3.07
CA TYR A 120 16.26 7.94 -3.56
C TYR A 120 17.29 8.93 -3.00
N VAL A 121 17.55 8.88 -1.69
CA VAL A 121 18.53 9.74 -1.03
C VAL A 121 19.94 9.46 -1.53
N MET A 122 20.32 8.20 -1.68
CA MET A 122 21.63 7.81 -2.17
C MET A 122 21.86 8.29 -3.60
N ASP A 123 20.88 8.12 -4.48
CA ASP A 123 20.96 8.58 -5.86
C ASP A 123 21.16 10.10 -5.94
N ARG A 124 20.41 10.85 -5.13
CA ARG A 124 20.55 12.31 -5.08
C ARG A 124 21.92 12.73 -4.55
N LYS A 125 22.40 12.07 -3.50
CA LYS A 125 23.72 12.34 -2.93
C LYS A 125 24.80 12.08 -3.95
N TYR A 126 24.74 10.98 -4.67
CA TYR A 126 25.69 10.61 -5.71
C TYR A 126 25.74 11.68 -6.80
N ILE A 127 24.60 12.15 -7.28
CA ILE A 127 24.51 13.20 -8.30
C ILE A 127 25.13 14.51 -7.79
N LEU A 128 24.83 14.90 -6.54
CA LEU A 128 25.37 16.12 -5.94
C LEU A 128 26.89 16.05 -5.79
N ASP A 129 27.42 14.91 -5.36
CA ASP A 129 28.86 14.70 -5.21
C ASP A 129 29.57 14.77 -6.57
N GLU A 130 28.97 14.18 -7.60
CA GLU A 130 29.49 14.26 -8.97
C GLU A 130 29.52 15.69 -9.51
N VAL A 131 28.48 16.48 -9.26
CA VAL A 131 28.43 17.89 -9.65
C VAL A 131 29.49 18.68 -8.89
N LYS A 132 29.70 18.44 -7.61
CA LYS A 132 30.76 19.08 -6.82
C LYS A 132 32.14 18.79 -7.35
N GLU A 133 32.41 17.54 -7.72
CA GLU A 133 33.69 17.16 -8.32
C GLU A 133 33.95 17.91 -9.62
N ARG A 134 32.95 18.00 -10.49
CA ARG A 134 33.08 18.76 -11.74
C ARG A 134 33.37 20.23 -11.50
N ASN A 135 32.68 20.84 -10.54
CA ASN A 135 32.87 22.25 -10.21
C ASN A 135 34.17 22.50 -9.46
N GLY A 136 34.65 21.54 -8.71
CA GLY A 136 35.90 21.65 -7.95
C GLY A 136 37.16 21.47 -8.75
N GLN A 137 37.07 21.05 -10.01
CA GLN A 137 38.22 20.87 -10.91
C GLN A 137 38.57 22.09 -11.74
N CYS A 138 37.91 23.16 -11.51
CA CYS A 138 38.18 24.43 -12.21
C CYS A 138 39.34 25.17 -11.61
#